data_c2a8ec8d7c8bac0167f798c6e830e4b9
#
_entry.id   c2a8ec8d7c8bac0167f798c6e830e4b9
#
_cell.length_a   1.000
_cell.length_b   1.000
_cell.length_c   1.000
_cell.angle_alpha   90.00
_cell.angle_beta   90.00
_cell.angle_gamma   90.00
#
_symmetry.space_group_name_H-M   'P 1'
#
loop_
_entity.id
_entity.type
_entity.pdbx_description
1 polymer ?
#
loop_
_entity_poly.entity_id
_entity_poly.type
_entity_poly.pdbx_seq_one_letter_code
_entity_poly.pdbx_strand_id
1 'polypeptide(L)'
;CLICVHFFFLETLPIERRLNLNIKQVLNLYGAIFKQKSFRWPMLAGCFSGGILFCYISSSASILMDDYGLNQQQFAYAFGLNALGIMLLSSINKKLGRTFSVLQRLKIGAVLQLLGVMVLLSASLLSNVALWIVLIGMFLAISGIGFTGPNAMALAMAEQGERAGTASAVMGSMQFACGLLAGVMLNFLLWSALANMAIVMLIFVGIMLLSIWKLSQLRTLERQ
;
A
#
# COMPACT_ATOMS: atom_id res chain seq x y z
N CYS A 1 10.99 -21.41 2.17
CA CYS A 1 10.86 -20.91 0.76
C CYS A 1 12.14 -21.12 -0.04
N LEU A 2 13.34 -20.59 0.36
CA LEU A 2 14.59 -20.72 -0.42
C LEU A 2 14.98 -22.17 -0.74
N ILE A 3 14.89 -23.09 0.24
CA ILE A 3 15.12 -24.52 0.07
C ILE A 3 14.17 -25.11 -0.98
N CYS A 4 12.88 -24.81 -0.90
CA CYS A 4 11.89 -25.30 -1.86
C CYS A 4 12.16 -24.76 -3.27
N VAL A 5 12.50 -23.47 -3.41
CA VAL A 5 12.84 -22.89 -4.72
C VAL A 5 14.10 -23.56 -5.29
N HIS A 6 15.13 -23.78 -4.47
CA HIS A 6 16.37 -24.41 -4.93
C HIS A 6 16.19 -25.84 -5.43
N PHE A 7 15.35 -26.65 -4.75
CA PHE A 7 15.18 -28.07 -5.09
C PHE A 7 14.03 -28.37 -6.05
N PHE A 8 12.98 -27.54 -6.08
CA PHE A 8 11.76 -27.82 -6.86
C PHE A 8 11.54 -26.87 -8.04
N PHE A 9 12.31 -25.77 -8.14
CA PHE A 9 12.19 -24.84 -9.26
C PHE A 9 13.38 -25.02 -10.21
N LEU A 10 13.08 -25.47 -11.42
CA LEU A 10 14.05 -25.44 -12.52
C LEU A 10 14.20 -23.99 -13.01
N GLU A 11 15.43 -23.54 -13.17
CA GLU A 11 15.72 -22.23 -13.75
C GLU A 11 15.20 -22.17 -15.18
N THR A 12 14.20 -21.31 -15.41
CA THR A 12 13.54 -21.18 -16.71
C THR A 12 14.22 -20.15 -17.62
N LEU A 13 15.15 -19.33 -17.09
CA LEU A 13 15.85 -18.33 -17.88
C LEU A 13 17.01 -18.98 -18.65
N PRO A 14 17.04 -18.94 -20.00
CA PRO A 14 18.15 -19.43 -20.80
C PRO A 14 19.49 -18.82 -20.37
N ILE A 15 20.55 -19.61 -20.38
CA ILE A 15 21.90 -19.22 -19.92
C ILE A 15 22.38 -17.95 -20.63
N GLU A 16 22.07 -17.81 -21.91
CA GLU A 16 22.42 -16.66 -22.76
C GLU A 16 21.77 -15.34 -22.33
N ARG A 17 20.65 -15.40 -21.61
CA ARG A 17 19.91 -14.23 -21.09
C ARG A 17 20.22 -13.92 -19.64
N ARG A 18 21.05 -14.72 -18.98
CA ARG A 18 21.44 -14.50 -17.58
C ARG A 18 22.46 -13.37 -17.53
N LEU A 19 22.07 -12.27 -16.91
CA LEU A 19 22.94 -11.12 -16.69
C LEU A 19 23.76 -11.34 -15.41
N ASN A 20 25.08 -11.47 -15.54
CA ASN A 20 26.01 -11.37 -14.40
C ASN A 20 26.14 -9.90 -14.00
N LEU A 21 25.26 -9.43 -13.14
CA LEU A 21 25.23 -8.05 -12.70
C LEU A 21 26.10 -7.84 -11.48
N ASN A 22 27.03 -6.90 -11.54
CA ASN A 22 27.74 -6.38 -10.38
C ASN A 22 26.78 -5.46 -9.57
N ILE A 23 27.00 -5.32 -8.26
CA ILE A 23 26.17 -4.49 -7.34
C ILE A 23 25.96 -3.08 -7.90
N LYS A 24 27.01 -2.45 -8.46
CA LYS A 24 26.92 -1.12 -9.09
C LYS A 24 25.96 -1.09 -10.29
N GLN A 25 25.94 -2.15 -11.08
CA GLN A 25 25.03 -2.28 -12.23
C GLN A 25 23.58 -2.48 -11.76
N VAL A 26 23.36 -3.24 -10.68
CA VAL A 26 22.03 -3.41 -10.07
C VAL A 26 21.51 -2.07 -9.54
N LEU A 27 22.33 -1.29 -8.83
CA LEU A 27 21.95 0.04 -8.34
C LEU A 27 21.64 1.02 -9.48
N ASN A 28 22.41 0.99 -10.55
CA ASN A 28 22.15 1.80 -11.73
C ASN A 28 20.85 1.39 -12.43
N LEU A 29 20.54 0.09 -12.47
CA LEU A 29 19.29 -0.42 -13.03
C LEU A 29 18.08 0.01 -12.17
N TYR A 30 18.21 -0.03 -10.85
CA TYR A 30 17.19 0.49 -9.92
C TYR A 30 16.94 1.98 -10.17
N GLY A 31 18.02 2.77 -10.29
CA GLY A 31 17.93 4.20 -10.60
C GLY A 31 17.26 4.47 -11.96
N ALA A 32 17.58 3.67 -12.98
CA ALA A 32 16.98 3.79 -14.30
C ALA A 32 15.48 3.48 -14.31
N ILE A 33 15.06 2.42 -13.62
CA ILE A 33 13.64 2.06 -13.48
C ILE A 33 12.90 3.14 -12.69
N PHE A 34 13.49 3.66 -11.61
CA PHE A 34 12.88 4.71 -10.79
C PHE A 34 12.69 6.04 -11.55
N LYS A 35 13.54 6.34 -12.54
CA LYS A 35 13.39 7.53 -13.39
C LYS A 35 12.23 7.43 -14.38
N GLN A 36 11.77 6.23 -14.71
CA GLN A 36 10.63 6.04 -15.61
C GLN A 36 9.34 6.51 -14.94
N LYS A 37 8.67 7.50 -15.52
CA LYS A 37 7.44 8.09 -14.97
C LYS A 37 6.29 7.09 -14.93
N SER A 38 6.21 6.19 -15.94
CA SER A 38 5.21 5.13 -16.04
C SER A 38 5.33 4.08 -14.91
N PHE A 39 6.54 3.87 -14.38
CA PHE A 39 6.79 3.01 -13.22
C PHE A 39 6.66 3.76 -11.89
N ARG A 40 7.30 4.93 -11.79
CA ARG A 40 7.45 5.68 -10.54
C ARG A 40 6.13 6.05 -9.89
N TRP A 41 5.18 6.61 -10.65
CA TRP A 41 3.93 7.09 -10.07
C TRP A 41 3.03 5.95 -9.56
N PRO A 42 2.80 4.86 -10.32
CA PRO A 42 2.07 3.70 -9.78
C PRO A 42 2.79 3.08 -8.58
N MET A 43 4.11 2.95 -8.63
CA MET A 43 4.92 2.44 -7.52
C MET A 43 4.70 3.27 -6.26
N LEU A 44 4.85 4.60 -6.33
CA LEU A 44 4.61 5.48 -5.18
C LEU A 44 3.19 5.34 -4.64
N ALA A 45 2.18 5.30 -5.53
CA ALA A 45 0.80 5.09 -5.11
C ALA A 45 0.63 3.78 -4.32
N GLY A 46 1.21 2.68 -4.79
CA GLY A 46 1.16 1.38 -4.11
C GLY A 46 1.94 1.35 -2.80
N CYS A 47 3.14 1.93 -2.77
CA CYS A 47 3.99 1.95 -1.59
C CYS A 47 3.38 2.78 -0.44
N PHE A 48 2.84 3.96 -0.72
CA PHE A 48 2.19 4.78 0.29
C PHE A 48 0.84 4.20 0.73
N SER A 49 0.08 3.55 -0.17
CA SER A 49 -1.07 2.76 0.22
C SER A 49 -0.69 1.61 1.17
N GLY A 50 0.38 0.87 0.88
CA GLY A 50 0.94 -0.14 1.78
C GLY A 50 1.44 0.44 3.11
N GLY A 51 2.00 1.64 3.09
CA GLY A 51 2.42 2.37 4.29
C GLY A 51 1.28 2.63 5.27
N ILE A 52 0.04 2.83 4.79
CA ILE A 52 -1.17 2.96 5.62
C ILE A 52 -1.40 1.67 6.43
N LEU A 53 -1.16 0.49 5.84
CA LEU A 53 -1.21 -0.78 6.56
C LEU A 53 -0.18 -0.84 7.69
N PHE A 54 1.04 -0.36 7.45
CA PHE A 54 2.07 -0.33 8.49
C PHE A 54 1.75 0.65 9.62
N CYS A 55 1.14 1.82 9.32
CA CYS A 55 0.61 2.71 10.35
C CYS A 55 -0.42 1.98 11.22
N TYR A 56 -1.37 1.28 10.59
CA TYR A 56 -2.38 0.49 11.29
C TYR A 56 -1.74 -0.60 12.16
N ILE A 57 -0.85 -1.42 11.62
CA ILE A 57 -0.19 -2.52 12.35
C ILE A 57 0.55 -1.98 13.57
N SER A 58 1.25 -0.84 13.42
CA SER A 58 2.06 -0.27 14.49
C SER A 58 1.23 0.37 15.61
N SER A 59 0.04 0.90 15.32
CA SER A 59 -0.72 1.71 16.28
C SER A 59 -2.02 1.05 16.76
N SER A 60 -2.55 0.07 16.03
CA SER A 60 -3.89 -0.48 16.31
C SER A 60 -3.98 -1.17 17.67
N ALA A 61 -2.92 -1.85 18.11
CA ALA A 61 -2.91 -2.52 19.40
C ALA A 61 -3.01 -1.50 20.54
N SER A 62 -2.18 -0.45 20.53
CA SER A 62 -2.23 0.61 21.54
C SER A 62 -3.60 1.30 21.54
N ILE A 63 -4.13 1.68 20.37
CA ILE A 63 -5.44 2.33 20.28
C ILE A 63 -6.54 1.40 20.83
N LEU A 64 -6.64 0.16 20.32
CA LEU A 64 -7.79 -0.69 20.63
C LEU A 64 -7.70 -1.33 22.02
N MET A 65 -6.50 -1.69 22.49
CA MET A 65 -6.32 -2.36 23.77
C MET A 65 -6.09 -1.36 24.91
N ASP A 66 -5.21 -0.36 24.73
CA ASP A 66 -4.84 0.55 25.81
C ASP A 66 -5.88 1.68 25.96
N ASP A 67 -6.31 2.33 24.84
CA ASP A 67 -7.25 3.45 24.90
C ASP A 67 -8.71 2.99 25.01
N TYR A 68 -9.10 1.90 24.31
CA TYR A 68 -10.49 1.40 24.30
C TYR A 68 -10.72 0.16 25.18
N GLY A 69 -9.69 -0.41 25.81
CA GLY A 69 -9.79 -1.50 26.75
C GLY A 69 -10.20 -2.85 26.17
N LEU A 70 -9.97 -3.08 24.86
CA LEU A 70 -10.25 -4.39 24.24
C LEU A 70 -9.28 -5.42 24.78
N ASN A 71 -9.79 -6.62 25.07
CA ASN A 71 -8.93 -7.76 25.36
C ASN A 71 -8.30 -8.33 24.09
N GLN A 72 -7.29 -9.21 24.24
CA GLN A 72 -6.54 -9.79 23.12
C GLN A 72 -7.44 -10.50 22.11
N GLN A 73 -8.50 -11.16 22.55
CA GLN A 73 -9.42 -11.89 21.67
C GLN A 73 -10.27 -10.91 20.85
N GLN A 74 -10.78 -9.84 21.45
CA GLN A 74 -11.54 -8.80 20.78
C GLN A 74 -10.67 -8.05 19.77
N PHE A 75 -9.41 -7.75 20.13
CA PHE A 75 -8.41 -7.19 19.20
C PHE A 75 -8.15 -8.11 18.01
N ALA A 76 -7.98 -9.43 18.25
CA ALA A 76 -7.79 -10.39 17.18
C ALA A 76 -8.98 -10.44 16.21
N TYR A 77 -10.22 -10.33 16.70
CA TYR A 77 -11.41 -10.24 15.84
C TYR A 77 -11.43 -8.96 15.01
N ALA A 78 -11.13 -7.81 15.62
CA ALA A 78 -11.06 -6.55 14.91
C ALA A 78 -9.98 -6.56 13.82
N PHE A 79 -8.80 -7.12 14.14
CA PHE A 79 -7.69 -7.29 13.18
C PHE A 79 -8.07 -8.25 12.05
N GLY A 80 -8.69 -9.38 12.37
CA GLY A 80 -9.17 -10.35 11.39
C GLY A 80 -10.25 -9.79 10.48
N LEU A 81 -11.16 -8.95 10.99
CA LEU A 81 -12.18 -8.28 10.20
C LEU A 81 -11.55 -7.36 9.13
N ASN A 82 -10.48 -6.64 9.47
CA ASN A 82 -9.76 -5.82 8.50
C ASN A 82 -9.10 -6.68 7.40
N ALA A 83 -8.51 -7.83 7.77
CA ALA A 83 -7.96 -8.77 6.80
C ALA A 83 -9.04 -9.34 5.85
N LEU A 84 -10.22 -9.70 6.39
CA LEU A 84 -11.38 -10.10 5.60
C LEU A 84 -11.84 -8.97 4.67
N GLY A 85 -11.80 -7.73 5.12
CA GLY A 85 -12.08 -6.54 4.31
C GLY A 85 -11.17 -6.45 3.08
N ILE A 86 -9.85 -6.64 3.26
CA ILE A 86 -8.89 -6.67 2.14
C ILE A 86 -9.23 -7.81 1.16
N MET A 87 -9.51 -9.01 1.64
CA MET A 87 -9.89 -10.16 0.80
C MET A 87 -11.16 -9.89 0.01
N LEU A 88 -12.19 -9.37 0.67
CA LEU A 88 -13.49 -9.06 0.06
C LEU A 88 -13.31 -8.01 -1.04
N LEU A 89 -12.64 -6.90 -0.74
CA LEU A 89 -12.43 -5.83 -1.73
C LEU A 89 -11.48 -6.26 -2.85
N SER A 90 -10.49 -7.11 -2.60
CA SER A 90 -9.68 -7.72 -3.67
C SER A 90 -10.52 -8.58 -4.61
N SER A 91 -11.48 -9.34 -4.07
CA SER A 91 -12.39 -10.17 -4.86
C SER A 91 -13.36 -9.32 -5.70
N ILE A 92 -13.87 -8.24 -5.12
CA ILE A 92 -14.71 -7.25 -5.83
C ILE A 92 -13.88 -6.55 -6.92
N ASN A 93 -12.64 -6.14 -6.62
CA ASN A 93 -11.71 -5.54 -7.58
C ASN A 93 -11.51 -6.43 -8.81
N LYS A 94 -11.33 -7.75 -8.60
CA LYS A 94 -11.20 -8.71 -9.70
C LYS A 94 -12.45 -8.73 -10.58
N LYS A 95 -13.65 -8.75 -9.99
CA LYS A 95 -14.94 -8.73 -10.74
C LYS A 95 -15.11 -7.43 -11.51
N LEU A 96 -14.78 -6.29 -10.92
CA LEU A 96 -14.84 -4.97 -11.55
C LEU A 96 -13.81 -4.79 -12.67
N GLY A 97 -12.83 -5.67 -12.79
CA GLY A 97 -11.87 -5.67 -13.90
C GLY A 97 -12.48 -5.86 -15.29
N ARG A 98 -13.75 -6.32 -15.36
CA ARG A 98 -14.49 -6.47 -16.63
C ARG A 98 -15.08 -5.14 -17.12
N THR A 99 -15.34 -4.19 -16.24
CA THR A 99 -16.03 -2.94 -16.53
C THR A 99 -15.18 -1.69 -16.33
N PHE A 100 -14.26 -1.72 -15.37
CA PHE A 100 -13.42 -0.59 -15.00
C PHE A 100 -11.96 -0.82 -15.36
N SER A 101 -11.31 0.22 -15.88
CA SER A 101 -9.87 0.20 -16.14
C SER A 101 -9.07 0.05 -14.83
N VAL A 102 -7.82 -0.40 -14.94
CA VAL A 102 -6.91 -0.56 -13.79
C VAL A 102 -6.75 0.77 -13.02
N LEU A 103 -6.63 1.89 -13.76
CA LEU A 103 -6.50 3.22 -13.13
C LEU A 103 -7.79 3.65 -12.40
N GLN A 104 -8.97 3.36 -12.96
CA GLN A 104 -10.24 3.66 -12.29
C GLN A 104 -10.38 2.87 -10.98
N ARG A 105 -10.04 1.59 -11.00
CA ARG A 105 -10.05 0.74 -9.80
C ARG A 105 -9.03 1.20 -8.76
N LEU A 106 -7.83 1.65 -9.18
CA LEU A 106 -6.87 2.28 -8.29
C LEU A 106 -7.45 3.53 -7.59
N LYS A 107 -8.16 4.38 -8.35
CA LYS A 107 -8.84 5.58 -7.81
C LYS A 107 -9.95 5.20 -6.81
N ILE A 108 -10.75 4.17 -7.08
CA ILE A 108 -11.78 3.68 -6.14
C ILE A 108 -11.14 3.30 -4.80
N GLY A 109 -10.07 2.51 -4.82
CA GLY A 109 -9.35 2.13 -3.61
C GLY A 109 -8.77 3.33 -2.85
N ALA A 110 -8.22 4.31 -3.57
CA ALA A 110 -7.68 5.53 -2.97
C ALA A 110 -8.77 6.38 -2.29
N VAL A 111 -9.95 6.49 -2.88
CA VAL A 111 -11.11 7.17 -2.29
C VAL A 111 -11.57 6.45 -1.02
N LEU A 112 -11.66 5.12 -1.03
CA LEU A 112 -12.01 4.34 0.16
C LEU A 112 -11.01 4.55 1.29
N GLN A 113 -9.71 4.53 1.00
CA GLN A 113 -8.68 4.81 1.99
C GLN A 113 -8.78 6.23 2.54
N LEU A 114 -9.00 7.23 1.67
CA LEU A 114 -9.20 8.61 2.08
C LEU A 114 -10.39 8.74 3.03
N LEU A 115 -11.54 8.16 2.68
CA LEU A 115 -12.74 8.19 3.52
C LEU A 115 -12.47 7.58 4.91
N GLY A 116 -11.81 6.41 4.95
CA GLY A 116 -11.43 5.79 6.22
C GLY A 116 -10.51 6.68 7.06
N VAL A 117 -9.49 7.28 6.44
CA VAL A 117 -8.56 8.19 7.12
C VAL A 117 -9.27 9.46 7.61
N MET A 118 -10.21 10.01 6.83
CA MET A 118 -11.01 11.18 7.26
C MET A 118 -11.90 10.87 8.46
N VAL A 119 -12.49 9.67 8.52
CA VAL A 119 -13.24 9.20 9.69
C VAL A 119 -12.31 9.10 10.91
N LEU A 120 -11.12 8.52 10.79
CA LEU A 120 -10.15 8.41 11.87
C LEU A 120 -9.66 9.79 12.35
N LEU A 121 -9.40 10.69 11.42
CA LEU A 121 -8.98 12.05 11.74
C LEU A 121 -10.10 12.81 12.49
N SER A 122 -11.33 12.73 12.00
CA SER A 122 -12.48 13.34 12.69
C SER A 122 -12.68 12.75 14.08
N ALA A 123 -12.52 11.44 14.22
CA ALA A 123 -12.56 10.74 15.48
C ALA A 123 -11.49 11.26 16.46
N SER A 124 -10.27 11.48 15.99
CA SER A 124 -9.16 11.95 16.84
C SER A 124 -9.33 13.37 17.39
N LEU A 125 -10.23 14.16 16.82
CA LEU A 125 -10.53 15.53 17.26
C LEU A 125 -11.61 15.59 18.35
N LEU A 126 -12.29 14.50 18.63
CA LEU A 126 -13.39 14.42 19.59
C LEU A 126 -12.93 13.73 20.89
N SER A 127 -13.39 14.24 22.03
CA SER A 127 -12.93 13.77 23.34
C SER A 127 -13.47 12.39 23.76
N ASN A 128 -14.63 11.96 23.25
CA ASN A 128 -15.27 10.69 23.59
C ASN A 128 -15.87 10.04 22.33
N VAL A 129 -15.03 9.36 21.56
CA VAL A 129 -15.48 8.71 20.33
C VAL A 129 -15.87 7.26 20.62
N ALA A 130 -17.02 6.88 20.12
CA ALA A 130 -17.47 5.50 20.21
C ALA A 130 -16.53 4.58 19.41
N LEU A 131 -16.15 3.44 19.98
CA LEU A 131 -15.25 2.44 19.40
C LEU A 131 -15.62 2.07 17.96
N TRP A 132 -16.91 1.92 17.66
CA TRP A 132 -17.38 1.50 16.34
C TRP A 132 -17.02 2.51 15.23
N ILE A 133 -16.91 3.82 15.54
CA ILE A 133 -16.46 4.84 14.57
C ILE A 133 -15.00 4.59 14.17
N VAL A 134 -14.15 4.33 15.17
CA VAL A 134 -12.73 4.01 14.93
C VAL A 134 -12.58 2.71 14.14
N LEU A 135 -13.36 1.68 14.50
CA LEU A 135 -13.35 0.41 13.76
C LEU A 135 -13.79 0.58 12.29
N ILE A 136 -14.85 1.38 12.04
CA ILE A 136 -15.27 1.69 10.66
C ILE A 136 -14.17 2.44 9.89
N GLY A 137 -13.55 3.45 10.52
CA GLY A 137 -12.46 4.19 9.90
C GLY A 137 -11.28 3.30 9.53
N MET A 138 -10.85 2.44 10.48
CA MET A 138 -9.80 1.44 10.24
C MET A 138 -10.20 0.47 9.12
N PHE A 139 -11.42 -0.05 9.16
CA PHE A 139 -11.91 -1.00 8.16
C PHE A 139 -11.90 -0.40 6.75
N LEU A 140 -12.40 0.81 6.56
CA LEU A 140 -12.39 1.48 5.25
C LEU A 140 -10.98 1.78 4.76
N ALA A 141 -10.11 2.31 5.62
CA ALA A 141 -8.73 2.64 5.29
C ALA A 141 -7.94 1.39 4.87
N ILE A 142 -8.09 0.28 5.61
CA ILE A 142 -7.33 -0.94 5.39
C ILE A 142 -7.90 -1.77 4.25
N SER A 143 -9.22 -1.92 4.17
CA SER A 143 -9.87 -2.68 3.09
C SER A 143 -9.59 -2.09 1.71
N GLY A 144 -9.44 -0.77 1.60
CA GLY A 144 -9.09 -0.09 0.35
C GLY A 144 -7.81 -0.60 -0.31
N ILE A 145 -6.90 -1.22 0.46
CA ILE A 145 -5.67 -1.85 -0.04
C ILE A 145 -5.98 -2.98 -1.03
N GLY A 146 -7.10 -3.67 -0.87
CA GLY A 146 -7.56 -4.69 -1.82
C GLY A 146 -7.78 -4.18 -3.24
N PHE A 147 -7.99 -2.88 -3.40
CA PHE A 147 -8.02 -2.20 -4.71
C PHE A 147 -6.67 -1.58 -5.05
N THR A 148 -6.07 -0.82 -4.15
CA THR A 148 -4.87 -0.03 -4.47
C THR A 148 -3.66 -0.89 -4.74
N GLY A 149 -3.37 -1.89 -3.93
CA GLY A 149 -2.19 -2.74 -4.05
C GLY A 149 -2.08 -3.45 -5.40
N PRO A 150 -3.05 -4.33 -5.77
CA PRO A 150 -2.99 -5.06 -7.04
C PRO A 150 -3.00 -4.15 -8.27
N ASN A 151 -3.77 -3.05 -8.24
CA ASN A 151 -3.87 -2.16 -9.39
C ASN A 151 -2.62 -1.29 -9.56
N ALA A 152 -2.00 -0.82 -8.46
CA ALA A 152 -0.74 -0.11 -8.51
C ALA A 152 0.39 -1.01 -9.04
N MET A 153 0.45 -2.27 -8.56
CA MET A 153 1.41 -3.27 -9.05
C MET A 153 1.22 -3.54 -10.54
N ALA A 154 -0.02 -3.77 -10.99
CA ALA A 154 -0.31 -4.02 -12.41
C ALA A 154 0.11 -2.83 -13.29
N LEU A 155 -0.14 -1.59 -12.85
CA LEU A 155 0.26 -0.39 -13.58
C LEU A 155 1.77 -0.17 -13.61
N ALA A 156 2.46 -0.43 -12.50
CA ALA A 156 3.91 -0.29 -12.43
C ALA A 156 4.63 -1.34 -13.31
N MET A 157 4.10 -2.55 -13.35
CA MET A 157 4.72 -3.67 -14.09
C MET A 157 4.38 -3.68 -15.58
N ALA A 158 3.40 -2.88 -16.05
CA ALA A 158 2.87 -2.93 -17.41
C ALA A 158 3.92 -2.78 -18.52
N GLU A 159 4.97 -1.99 -18.26
CA GLU A 159 6.02 -1.69 -19.25
C GLU A 159 7.39 -2.33 -18.88
N GLN A 160 7.43 -3.17 -17.84
CA GLN A 160 8.72 -3.64 -17.30
C GLN A 160 9.21 -4.96 -17.92
N GLY A 161 8.40 -5.68 -18.70
CA GLY A 161 8.78 -6.85 -19.49
C GLY A 161 10.00 -7.64 -18.97
N GLU A 162 11.14 -7.53 -19.65
CA GLU A 162 12.39 -8.22 -19.29
C GLU A 162 13.00 -7.79 -17.95
N ARG A 163 12.58 -6.63 -17.40
CA ARG A 163 13.06 -6.09 -16.11
C ARG A 163 12.06 -6.32 -14.96
N ALA A 164 11.07 -7.19 -15.17
CA ALA A 164 10.00 -7.43 -14.20
C ALA A 164 10.52 -7.84 -12.82
N GLY A 165 11.55 -8.69 -12.75
CA GLY A 165 12.18 -9.07 -11.49
C GLY A 165 12.79 -7.88 -10.72
N THR A 166 13.52 -7.03 -11.42
CA THR A 166 14.14 -5.83 -10.82
C THR A 166 13.07 -4.82 -10.38
N ALA A 167 12.06 -4.59 -11.22
CA ALA A 167 10.95 -3.68 -10.90
C ALA A 167 10.15 -4.17 -9.68
N SER A 168 9.89 -5.47 -9.58
CA SER A 168 9.25 -6.09 -8.43
C SER A 168 10.09 -5.95 -7.15
N ALA A 169 11.41 -6.13 -7.25
CA ALA A 169 12.31 -5.93 -6.12
C ALA A 169 12.32 -4.47 -5.63
N VAL A 170 12.34 -3.49 -6.56
CA VAL A 170 12.23 -2.06 -6.22
C VAL A 170 10.90 -1.77 -5.52
N MET A 171 9.78 -2.27 -6.04
CA MET A 171 8.47 -2.08 -5.40
C MET A 171 8.43 -2.65 -3.98
N GLY A 172 8.90 -3.88 -3.79
CA GLY A 172 8.94 -4.52 -2.48
C GLY A 172 9.81 -3.75 -1.48
N SER A 173 11.02 -3.37 -1.89
CA SER A 173 11.95 -2.59 -1.05
C SER A 173 11.34 -1.23 -0.66
N MET A 174 10.73 -0.52 -1.61
CA MET A 174 10.10 0.77 -1.34
C MET A 174 8.86 0.65 -0.46
N GLN A 175 8.09 -0.44 -0.56
CA GLN A 175 6.95 -0.69 0.30
C GLN A 175 7.38 -0.86 1.76
N PHE A 176 8.43 -1.64 2.03
CA PHE A 176 9.00 -1.76 3.38
C PHE A 176 9.66 -0.46 3.86
N ALA A 177 10.31 0.30 2.98
CA ALA A 177 10.84 1.62 3.32
C ALA A 177 9.72 2.59 3.73
N CYS A 178 8.57 2.57 3.06
CA CYS A 178 7.38 3.32 3.49
C CYS A 178 6.85 2.83 4.86
N GLY A 179 6.92 1.53 5.13
CA GLY A 179 6.59 0.98 6.44
C GLY A 179 7.52 1.49 7.55
N LEU A 180 8.84 1.50 7.30
CA LEU A 180 9.82 2.09 8.22
C LEU A 180 9.54 3.58 8.44
N LEU A 181 9.29 4.33 7.35
CA LEU A 181 8.95 5.75 7.43
C LEU A 181 7.69 5.98 8.28
N ALA A 182 6.66 5.13 8.13
CA ALA A 182 5.46 5.17 8.97
C ALA A 182 5.79 5.03 10.45
N GLY A 183 6.58 4.01 10.82
CA GLY A 183 7.01 3.77 12.20
C GLY A 183 7.80 4.95 12.77
N VAL A 184 8.74 5.51 12.01
CA VAL A 184 9.52 6.68 12.42
C VAL A 184 8.58 7.88 12.63
N MET A 185 7.70 8.21 11.69
CA MET A 185 6.78 9.34 11.82
C MET A 185 5.85 9.20 13.01
N LEU A 186 5.31 8.00 13.28
CA LEU A 186 4.45 7.74 14.43
C LEU A 186 5.14 8.02 15.76
N ASN A 187 6.45 7.76 15.87
CA ASN A 187 7.22 7.99 17.10
C ASN A 187 7.61 9.45 17.32
N PHE A 188 7.65 10.26 16.26
CA PHE A 188 7.98 11.70 16.41
C PHE A 188 6.77 12.57 16.80
N LEU A 189 5.56 12.07 16.65
CA LEU A 189 4.35 12.80 16.99
C LEU A 189 4.01 12.60 18.48
N LEU A 190 3.67 13.68 19.18
CA LEU A 190 3.44 13.70 20.63
C LEU A 190 1.96 13.83 21.01
N TRP A 191 1.05 13.46 20.11
CA TRP A 191 -0.39 13.43 20.33
C TRP A 191 -0.88 12.04 20.73
N SER A 192 -2.20 11.86 20.82
CA SER A 192 -2.80 10.55 21.09
C SER A 192 -2.43 9.54 19.98
N ALA A 193 -2.41 8.24 20.33
CA ALA A 193 -2.08 7.18 19.37
C ALA A 193 -3.00 7.24 18.13
N LEU A 194 -4.30 7.51 18.32
CA LEU A 194 -5.27 7.66 17.24
C LEU A 194 -4.96 8.88 16.36
N ALA A 195 -4.61 10.03 16.95
CA ALA A 195 -4.28 11.24 16.20
C ALA A 195 -2.99 11.05 15.39
N ASN A 196 -1.94 10.49 15.99
CA ASN A 196 -0.68 10.19 15.32
C ASN A 196 -0.91 9.28 14.11
N MET A 197 -1.65 8.20 14.28
CA MET A 197 -2.00 7.27 13.21
C MET A 197 -2.78 7.98 12.09
N ALA A 198 -3.82 8.74 12.43
CA ALA A 198 -4.67 9.43 11.44
C ALA A 198 -3.87 10.46 10.63
N ILE A 199 -2.98 11.23 11.26
CA ILE A 199 -2.15 12.24 10.60
C ILE A 199 -1.14 11.60 9.65
N VAL A 200 -0.41 10.57 10.09
CA VAL A 200 0.55 9.87 9.23
C VAL A 200 -0.16 9.21 8.05
N MET A 201 -1.31 8.56 8.29
CA MET A 201 -2.13 8.00 7.22
C MET A 201 -2.61 9.08 6.25
N LEU A 202 -3.01 10.27 6.73
CA LEU A 202 -3.44 11.38 5.88
C LEU A 202 -2.31 11.86 4.96
N ILE A 203 -1.09 12.00 5.48
CA ILE A 203 0.07 12.35 4.67
C ILE A 203 0.30 11.30 3.59
N PHE A 204 0.21 10.02 3.93
CA PHE A 204 0.41 8.92 2.98
C PHE A 204 -0.67 8.88 1.91
N VAL A 205 -1.95 9.05 2.29
CA VAL A 205 -3.05 9.19 1.33
C VAL A 205 -2.84 10.40 0.41
N GLY A 206 -2.38 11.52 0.95
CA GLY A 206 -2.07 12.71 0.16
C GLY A 206 -1.02 12.44 -0.92
N ILE A 207 0.10 11.79 -0.56
CA ILE A 207 1.16 11.42 -1.52
C ILE A 207 0.65 10.40 -2.54
N MET A 208 -0.15 9.43 -2.10
CA MET A 208 -0.80 8.46 -2.98
C MET A 208 -1.70 9.15 -4.00
N LEU A 209 -2.57 10.07 -3.58
CA LEU A 209 -3.49 10.81 -4.45
C LEU A 209 -2.74 11.70 -5.45
N LEU A 210 -1.68 12.39 -5.01
CA LEU A 210 -0.79 13.15 -5.89
C LEU A 210 -0.14 12.25 -6.96
N SER A 211 0.29 11.06 -6.56
CA SER A 211 0.88 10.09 -7.48
C SER A 211 -0.13 9.60 -8.52
N ILE A 212 -1.36 9.31 -8.11
CA ILE A 212 -2.44 8.91 -9.00
C ILE A 212 -2.85 10.05 -9.95
N TRP A 213 -2.87 11.28 -9.47
CA TRP A 213 -3.16 12.44 -10.29
C TRP A 213 -2.10 12.65 -11.38
N LYS A 214 -0.81 12.59 -11.03
CA LYS A 214 0.30 12.65 -11.99
C LYS A 214 0.24 11.53 -13.02
N LEU A 215 -0.07 10.32 -12.59
CA LEU A 215 -0.28 9.17 -13.48
C LEU A 215 -1.45 9.40 -14.46
N SER A 216 -2.55 9.98 -13.97
CA SER A 216 -3.71 10.31 -14.81
C SER A 216 -3.36 11.30 -15.90
N GLN A 217 -2.58 12.34 -15.58
CA GLN A 217 -2.11 13.35 -16.57
C GLN A 217 -1.25 12.72 -17.66
N LEU A 218 -0.29 11.85 -17.29
CA LEU A 218 0.57 11.18 -18.27
C LEU A 218 -0.25 10.38 -19.30
N ARG A 219 -1.22 9.60 -18.83
CA ARG A 219 -2.08 8.79 -19.72
C ARG A 219 -3.04 9.59 -20.59
N THR A 220 -3.36 10.82 -20.21
CA THR A 220 -4.16 11.71 -21.05
C THR A 220 -3.32 12.26 -22.20
N LEU A 221 -2.05 12.59 -21.94
CA LEU A 221 -1.11 13.08 -22.96
C LEU A 221 -0.72 12.00 -23.99
N GLU A 222 -0.63 10.74 -23.57
CA GLU A 222 -0.34 9.60 -24.46
C GLU A 222 -1.51 9.21 -25.40
N ARG A 223 -2.71 9.71 -25.14
CA ARG A 223 -3.92 9.47 -25.96
C ARG A 223 -4.22 10.57 -26.98
N GLN A 224 -3.52 11.70 -26.91
CA GLN A 224 -3.57 12.80 -27.88
C GLN A 224 -2.45 12.66 -28.92
#